data_393d0360235da8070d27f3bb364302af
#
_entry.id   393d0360235da8070d27f3bb364302af
#
_cell.length_a   1.000
_cell.length_b   1.000
_cell.length_c   1.000
_cell.angle_alpha   90.00
_cell.angle_beta   90.00
_cell.angle_gamma   90.00
#
_symmetry.space_group_name_H-M   'P 1'
#
loop_
_entity.id
_entity.type
_entity.pdbx_description
1 polymer ?
#
loop_
_entity_poly.entity_id
_entity_poly.type
_entity_poly.pdbx_seq_one_letter_code
_entity_poly.pdbx_strand_id
1 'polypeptide(L)'
;MNAEDTTALVRNQAFFEGLGEQQIAKLGVIAREVRFGRDHVLFREGEESTDFYLIISGMVALEIAPPSDTLRVETLSAGDAFGFSSVMGHGTVFQGRVLQDLHALAFDAAQLRTLCETDTAFGYEFMRRLMRVVAGRLQVTRLHLIDTYWPVAKRAGA
;
A
#
# COMPACT_ATOMS: atom_id res chain seq x y z
N MET A 1 -22.82 0.13 -0.55
CA MET A 1 -22.30 -0.22 0.79
C MET A 1 -22.39 1.00 1.69
N ASN A 2 -22.87 0.84 2.91
CA ASN A 2 -22.98 1.95 3.83
C ASN A 2 -21.72 2.12 4.69
N ALA A 3 -21.64 3.23 5.45
CA ALA A 3 -20.49 3.53 6.29
C ALA A 3 -20.24 2.49 7.40
N GLU A 4 -21.29 1.79 7.85
CA GLU A 4 -21.15 0.74 8.86
C GLU A 4 -20.44 -0.48 8.29
N ASP A 5 -20.75 -0.85 7.05
CA ASP A 5 -20.10 -1.97 6.36
C ASP A 5 -18.61 -1.67 6.13
N THR A 6 -18.29 -0.45 5.67
CA THR A 6 -16.90 -0.03 5.47
C THR A 6 -16.14 0.04 6.79
N THR A 7 -16.78 0.51 7.85
CA THR A 7 -16.16 0.55 9.20
C THR A 7 -15.81 -0.85 9.69
N ALA A 8 -16.69 -1.83 9.46
CA ALA A 8 -16.41 -3.22 9.81
C ALA A 8 -15.23 -3.78 9.03
N LEU A 9 -15.13 -3.48 7.74
CA LEU A 9 -13.99 -3.87 6.92
C LEU A 9 -12.68 -3.23 7.41
N VAL A 10 -12.71 -1.94 7.75
CA VAL A 10 -11.55 -1.23 8.33
C VAL A 10 -11.12 -1.88 9.64
N ARG A 11 -12.06 -2.15 10.55
CA ARG A 11 -11.79 -2.77 11.86
C ARG A 11 -11.08 -4.11 11.74
N ASN A 12 -11.41 -4.87 10.71
CA ASN A 12 -10.85 -6.21 10.48
C ASN A 12 -9.45 -6.19 9.87
N GLN A 13 -8.92 -5.02 9.50
CA GLN A 13 -7.59 -4.93 8.91
C GLN A 13 -6.50 -4.89 9.99
N ALA A 14 -5.56 -5.83 9.92
CA ALA A 14 -4.41 -5.88 10.83
C ALA A 14 -3.59 -4.58 10.85
N PHE A 15 -3.55 -3.86 9.73
CA PHE A 15 -2.88 -2.57 9.60
C PHE A 15 -3.40 -1.55 10.63
N PHE A 16 -4.68 -1.61 10.98
CA PHE A 16 -5.33 -0.70 11.92
C PHE A 16 -5.54 -1.30 13.31
N GLU A 17 -4.98 -2.47 13.57
CA GLU A 17 -5.08 -3.11 14.88
C GLU A 17 -4.56 -2.18 16.00
N GLY A 18 -5.33 -2.07 17.07
CA GLY A 18 -4.98 -1.23 18.22
C GLY A 18 -5.46 0.22 18.14
N LEU A 19 -6.04 0.65 17.02
CA LEU A 19 -6.69 1.97 16.95
C LEU A 19 -8.00 1.98 17.75
N GLY A 20 -8.31 3.13 18.36
CA GLY A 20 -9.56 3.33 19.08
C GLY A 20 -10.78 3.34 18.15
N GLU A 21 -11.96 2.99 18.70
CA GLU A 21 -13.22 2.91 17.93
C GLU A 21 -13.57 4.24 17.22
N GLN A 22 -13.28 5.39 17.84
CA GLN A 22 -13.52 6.69 17.21
C GLN A 22 -12.64 6.90 15.99
N GLN A 23 -11.39 6.47 16.04
CA GLN A 23 -10.46 6.55 14.91
C GLN A 23 -10.87 5.59 13.78
N ILE A 24 -11.28 4.38 14.13
CA ILE A 24 -11.81 3.40 13.17
C ILE A 24 -13.07 3.95 12.48
N ALA A 25 -13.98 4.57 13.22
CA ALA A 25 -15.18 5.18 12.65
C ALA A 25 -14.84 6.31 11.66
N LYS A 26 -13.89 7.16 11.99
CA LYS A 26 -13.40 8.22 11.08
C LYS A 26 -12.81 7.66 9.80
N LEU A 27 -12.03 6.57 9.90
CA LEU A 27 -11.51 5.87 8.73
C LEU A 27 -12.63 5.26 7.90
N GLY A 28 -13.62 4.66 8.53
CA GLY A 28 -14.78 4.07 7.84
C GLY A 28 -15.56 5.07 6.98
N VAL A 29 -15.61 6.33 7.40
CA VAL A 29 -16.26 7.40 6.63
C VAL A 29 -15.53 7.72 5.34
N ILE A 30 -14.19 7.70 5.36
CA ILE A 30 -13.37 8.04 4.19
C ILE A 30 -12.98 6.82 3.35
N ALA A 31 -13.18 5.61 3.87
CA ALA A 31 -12.89 4.38 3.16
C ALA A 31 -13.97 4.08 2.12
N ARG A 32 -13.55 3.52 1.01
CA ARG A 32 -14.46 2.91 0.05
C ARG A 32 -13.95 1.55 -0.38
N GLU A 33 -14.84 0.63 -0.59
CA GLU A 33 -14.54 -0.69 -1.12
C GLU A 33 -14.37 -0.62 -2.62
N VAL A 34 -13.27 -1.18 -3.13
CA VAL A 34 -12.97 -1.19 -4.57
C VAL A 34 -12.64 -2.60 -5.03
N ARG A 35 -12.95 -2.86 -6.30
CA ARG A 35 -12.64 -4.12 -6.97
C ARG A 35 -12.07 -3.82 -8.35
N PHE A 36 -10.99 -4.50 -8.70
CA PHE A 36 -10.34 -4.37 -9.99
C PHE A 36 -10.01 -5.76 -10.54
N GLY A 37 -10.21 -5.94 -11.82
CA GLY A 37 -9.87 -7.17 -12.50
C GLY A 37 -8.38 -7.31 -12.77
N ARG A 38 -7.98 -8.54 -13.04
CA ARG A 38 -6.62 -8.89 -13.43
C ARG A 38 -6.13 -8.00 -14.59
N ASP A 39 -4.85 -7.66 -14.53
CA ASP A 39 -4.12 -6.80 -15.47
C ASP A 39 -4.48 -5.30 -15.42
N HIS A 40 -5.45 -4.90 -14.58
CA HIS A 40 -5.74 -3.49 -14.37
C HIS A 40 -4.52 -2.77 -13.77
N VAL A 41 -4.18 -1.62 -14.36
CA VAL A 41 -3.11 -0.75 -13.85
C VAL A 41 -3.75 0.33 -12.98
N LEU A 42 -3.44 0.27 -11.67
CA LEU A 42 -4.01 1.19 -10.68
C LEU A 42 -3.38 2.58 -10.76
N PHE A 43 -2.09 2.63 -11.01
CA PHE A 43 -1.31 3.85 -11.20
C PHE A 43 -0.02 3.49 -11.93
N ARG A 44 0.51 4.46 -12.67
CA ARG A 44 1.78 4.34 -13.40
C ARG A 44 2.87 5.11 -12.66
N GLU A 45 4.11 4.68 -12.84
CA GLU A 45 5.27 5.37 -12.32
C GLU A 45 5.27 6.85 -12.73
N GLY A 46 5.47 7.74 -11.77
CA GLY A 46 5.49 9.19 -11.99
C GLY A 46 4.12 9.87 -11.94
N GLU A 47 3.01 9.13 -12.03
CA GLU A 47 1.67 9.70 -11.89
C GLU A 47 1.38 10.09 -10.45
N GLU A 48 0.55 11.11 -10.26
CA GLU A 48 -0.03 11.40 -8.96
C GLU A 48 -1.07 10.35 -8.62
N SER A 49 -0.88 9.65 -7.50
CA SER A 49 -1.89 8.76 -6.94
C SER A 49 -2.75 9.54 -5.96
N THR A 50 -4.06 9.33 -6.05
CA THR A 50 -5.03 9.99 -5.18
C THR A 50 -5.48 9.12 -4.02
N ASP A 51 -5.12 7.84 -4.02
CA ASP A 51 -5.62 6.88 -3.05
C ASP A 51 -4.50 6.08 -2.38
N PHE A 52 -4.73 5.79 -1.12
CA PHE A 52 -4.01 4.80 -0.34
C PHE A 52 -4.86 3.54 -0.27
N TYR A 53 -4.25 2.37 -0.41
CA TYR A 53 -4.97 1.10 -0.52
C TYR A 53 -4.54 0.09 0.54
N LEU A 54 -5.51 -0.71 1.00
CA LEU A 54 -5.29 -1.92 1.80
C LEU A 54 -5.94 -3.10 1.08
N ILE A 55 -5.17 -4.15 0.86
CA ILE A 55 -5.65 -5.35 0.16
C ILE A 55 -6.45 -6.23 1.11
N ILE A 56 -7.68 -6.53 0.74
CA ILE A 56 -8.53 -7.53 1.43
C ILE A 56 -8.27 -8.90 0.82
N SER A 57 -8.29 -9.00 -0.51
CA SER A 57 -7.96 -10.23 -1.24
C SER A 57 -7.43 -9.89 -2.63
N GLY A 58 -6.70 -10.83 -3.23
CA GLY A 58 -6.08 -10.65 -4.53
C GLY A 58 -4.60 -10.34 -4.41
N MET A 59 -3.99 -9.96 -5.52
CA MET A 59 -2.55 -9.68 -5.58
C MET A 59 -2.26 -8.50 -6.49
N VAL A 60 -1.30 -7.67 -6.07
CA VAL A 60 -0.81 -6.51 -6.82
C VAL A 60 0.70 -6.60 -6.97
N ALA A 61 1.21 -6.34 -8.16
CA ALA A 61 2.63 -6.17 -8.40
C ALA A 61 3.02 -4.69 -8.34
N LEU A 62 4.06 -4.39 -7.59
CA LEU A 62 4.77 -3.12 -7.70
C LEU A 62 5.91 -3.30 -8.71
N GLU A 63 5.92 -2.48 -9.74
CA GLU A 63 6.80 -2.64 -10.90
C GLU A 63 7.49 -1.33 -11.25
N ILE A 64 8.70 -1.45 -11.78
CA ILE A 64 9.38 -0.39 -12.50
C ILE A 64 9.33 -0.76 -13.98
N ALA A 65 8.94 0.18 -14.82
CA ALA A 65 8.86 -0.01 -16.26
C ALA A 65 10.03 0.69 -16.95
N PRO A 66 11.21 0.03 -17.07
CA PRO A 66 12.32 0.59 -17.83
C PRO A 66 11.99 0.58 -19.34
N PRO A 67 12.74 1.33 -20.19
CA PRO A 67 12.42 1.49 -21.60
C PRO A 67 12.20 0.19 -22.38
N SER A 68 12.80 -0.91 -21.96
CA SER A 68 12.79 -2.17 -22.72
C SER A 68 12.01 -3.31 -22.05
N ASP A 69 11.72 -3.23 -20.74
CA ASP A 69 11.06 -4.32 -20.00
C ASP A 69 10.48 -3.83 -18.69
N THR A 70 9.61 -4.64 -18.06
CA THR A 70 9.02 -4.34 -16.75
C THR A 70 9.70 -5.19 -15.68
N LEU A 71 10.24 -4.52 -14.66
CA LEU A 71 10.85 -5.17 -13.51
C LEU A 71 9.88 -5.21 -12.34
N ARG A 72 9.50 -6.41 -11.92
CA ARG A 72 8.70 -6.60 -10.71
C ARG A 72 9.59 -6.43 -9.48
N VAL A 73 9.28 -5.44 -8.65
CA VAL A 73 10.01 -5.15 -7.42
C VAL A 73 9.46 -5.95 -6.25
N GLU A 74 8.12 -6.01 -6.13
CA GLU A 74 7.44 -6.68 -5.04
C GLU A 74 6.05 -7.15 -5.46
N THR A 75 5.58 -8.24 -4.86
CA THR A 75 4.21 -8.72 -4.98
C THR A 75 3.51 -8.55 -3.64
N LEU A 76 2.36 -7.88 -3.66
CA LEU A 76 1.56 -7.59 -2.48
C LEU A 76 0.31 -8.46 -2.46
N SER A 77 -0.13 -8.84 -1.27
CA SER A 77 -1.29 -9.70 -1.05
C SER A 77 -2.15 -9.22 0.12
N ALA A 78 -3.12 -10.03 0.55
CA ALA A 78 -4.04 -9.66 1.64
C ALA A 78 -3.30 -9.15 2.88
N GLY A 79 -3.75 -8.03 3.40
CA GLY A 79 -3.17 -7.34 4.55
C GLY A 79 -2.11 -6.30 4.19
N ASP A 80 -1.59 -6.31 2.99
CA ASP A 80 -0.58 -5.35 2.56
C ASP A 80 -1.20 -4.00 2.18
N ALA A 81 -0.43 -2.93 2.42
CA ALA A 81 -0.79 -1.56 2.08
C ALA A 81 0.09 -1.05 0.95
N PHE A 82 -0.47 -0.21 0.09
CA PHE A 82 0.28 0.45 -0.97
C PHE A 82 -0.34 1.81 -1.33
N GLY A 83 0.35 2.58 -2.16
CA GLY A 83 -0.10 3.92 -2.52
C GLY A 83 0.29 5.00 -1.52
N PHE A 84 1.32 4.76 -0.69
CA PHE A 84 1.75 5.74 0.32
C PHE A 84 2.24 7.06 -0.27
N SER A 85 2.70 7.08 -1.53
CA SER A 85 3.10 8.32 -2.20
C SER A 85 1.96 9.34 -2.26
N SER A 86 0.71 8.87 -2.37
CA SER A 86 -0.46 9.73 -2.35
C SER A 86 -0.60 10.49 -1.03
N VAL A 87 -0.31 9.82 0.08
CA VAL A 87 -0.35 10.43 1.42
C VAL A 87 0.81 11.40 1.61
N MET A 88 1.97 11.08 1.07
CA MET A 88 3.16 11.93 1.16
C MET A 88 3.09 13.15 0.23
N GLY A 89 2.20 13.16 -0.74
CA GLY A 89 1.99 14.29 -1.63
C GLY A 89 2.99 14.41 -2.78
N HIS A 90 3.61 13.32 -3.18
CA HIS A 90 4.49 13.27 -4.35
C HIS A 90 4.08 12.15 -5.31
N GLY A 91 4.66 12.15 -6.51
CA GLY A 91 4.38 11.15 -7.53
C GLY A 91 4.78 9.74 -7.11
N THR A 92 4.14 8.76 -7.72
CA THR A 92 4.40 7.35 -7.46
C THR A 92 5.77 6.93 -7.97
N VAL A 93 6.49 6.12 -7.17
CA VAL A 93 7.80 5.59 -7.54
C VAL A 93 7.70 4.21 -8.22
N PHE A 94 6.52 3.61 -8.22
CA PHE A 94 6.24 2.32 -8.84
C PHE A 94 4.97 2.39 -9.69
N GLN A 95 4.84 1.45 -10.63
CA GLN A 95 3.56 1.12 -11.24
C GLN A 95 2.88 0.06 -10.37
N GLY A 96 1.57 0.18 -10.16
CA GLY A 96 0.78 -0.83 -9.49
C GLY A 96 -0.10 -1.56 -10.49
N ARG A 97 0.07 -2.88 -10.66
CA ARG A 97 -0.72 -3.70 -11.58
C ARG A 97 -1.34 -4.89 -10.83
N VAL A 98 -2.62 -5.12 -11.09
CA VAL A 98 -3.35 -6.24 -10.50
C VAL A 98 -2.91 -7.55 -11.16
N LEU A 99 -2.44 -8.50 -10.36
CA LEU A 99 -2.06 -9.84 -10.81
C LEU A 99 -3.19 -10.85 -10.68
N GLN A 100 -4.00 -10.73 -9.63
CA GLN A 100 -5.21 -11.52 -9.38
C GLN A 100 -6.30 -10.55 -8.97
N ASP A 101 -7.54 -10.83 -9.36
CA ASP A 101 -8.69 -9.98 -9.07
C ASP A 101 -8.61 -9.39 -7.67
N LEU A 102 -8.60 -8.07 -7.60
CA LEU A 102 -8.33 -7.32 -6.39
C LEU A 102 -9.62 -6.88 -5.72
N HIS A 103 -9.69 -7.13 -4.43
CA HIS A 103 -10.66 -6.56 -3.51
C HIS A 103 -9.88 -5.79 -2.46
N ALA A 104 -10.12 -4.51 -2.33
CA ALA A 104 -9.35 -3.63 -1.46
C ALA A 104 -10.21 -2.52 -0.84
N LEU A 105 -9.69 -1.93 0.22
CA LEU A 105 -10.14 -0.64 0.72
C LEU A 105 -9.29 0.46 0.10
N ALA A 106 -9.93 1.50 -0.40
CA ALA A 106 -9.28 2.70 -0.89
C ALA A 106 -9.63 3.87 0.00
N PHE A 107 -8.64 4.68 0.32
CA PHE A 107 -8.78 5.87 1.16
C PHE A 107 -8.30 7.08 0.36
N ASP A 108 -9.15 8.10 0.24
CA ASP A 108 -8.75 9.35 -0.37
C ASP A 108 -7.58 9.97 0.40
N ALA A 109 -6.47 10.21 -0.28
CA ALA A 109 -5.25 10.68 0.36
C ALA A 109 -5.38 12.08 0.96
N ALA A 110 -6.17 12.95 0.33
CA ALA A 110 -6.41 14.29 0.86
C ALA A 110 -7.20 14.23 2.17
N GLN A 111 -8.21 13.37 2.23
CA GLN A 111 -8.99 13.15 3.45
C GLN A 111 -8.15 12.48 4.55
N LEU A 112 -7.29 11.54 4.20
CA LEU A 112 -6.34 10.94 5.16
C LEU A 112 -5.38 11.99 5.74
N ARG A 113 -4.82 12.85 4.90
CA ARG A 113 -3.94 13.94 5.37
C ARG A 113 -4.68 14.87 6.32
N THR A 114 -5.89 15.28 5.96
CA THR A 114 -6.73 16.12 6.82
C THR A 114 -7.00 15.45 8.16
N LEU A 115 -7.31 14.16 8.18
CA LEU A 115 -7.53 13.41 9.41
C LEU A 115 -6.25 13.36 10.27
N CYS A 116 -5.09 13.15 9.67
CA CYS A 116 -3.81 13.18 10.38
C CYS A 116 -3.51 14.54 11.01
N GLU A 117 -3.88 15.62 10.32
CA GLU A 117 -3.63 16.99 10.79
C GLU A 117 -4.61 17.44 11.87
N THR A 118 -5.88 17.02 11.78
CA THR A 118 -6.93 17.41 12.74
C THR A 118 -6.97 16.50 13.97
N ASP A 119 -6.53 15.27 13.85
CA ASP A 119 -6.36 14.30 14.95
C ASP A 119 -4.90 13.85 14.96
N THR A 120 -4.05 14.58 15.67
CA THR A 120 -2.61 14.32 15.66
C THR A 120 -2.23 13.00 16.31
N ALA A 121 -3.01 12.50 17.27
CA ALA A 121 -2.81 11.17 17.85
C ALA A 121 -3.03 10.07 16.79
N PHE A 122 -4.08 10.20 15.99
CA PHE A 122 -4.30 9.32 14.84
C PHE A 122 -3.16 9.47 13.82
N GLY A 123 -2.79 10.71 13.49
CA GLY A 123 -1.73 11.00 12.52
C GLY A 123 -0.41 10.34 12.90
N TYR A 124 -0.01 10.43 14.16
CA TYR A 124 1.18 9.76 14.68
C TYR A 124 1.10 8.24 14.50
N GLU A 125 -0.01 7.63 14.91
CA GLU A 125 -0.21 6.18 14.81
C GLU A 125 -0.26 5.71 13.35
N PHE A 126 -0.90 6.47 12.48
CA PHE A 126 -0.96 6.16 11.05
C PHE A 126 0.42 6.24 10.42
N MET A 127 1.17 7.32 10.67
CA MET A 127 2.52 7.49 10.13
C MET A 127 3.49 6.44 10.66
N ARG A 128 3.35 6.03 11.91
CA ARG A 128 4.17 4.95 12.49
C ARG A 128 3.93 3.62 11.76
N ARG A 129 2.68 3.30 11.45
CA ARG A 129 2.31 2.10 10.67
C ARG A 129 2.83 2.19 9.25
N LEU A 130 2.69 3.36 8.63
CA LEU A 130 3.19 3.62 7.28
C LEU A 130 4.72 3.46 7.21
N MET A 131 5.43 3.96 8.22
CA MET A 131 6.89 3.81 8.34
C MET A 131 7.30 2.33 8.36
N ARG A 132 6.56 1.47 9.03
CA ARG A 132 6.81 0.02 9.04
C ARG A 132 6.69 -0.58 7.65
N VAL A 133 5.69 -0.16 6.89
CA VAL A 133 5.50 -0.61 5.50
C VAL A 133 6.68 -0.19 4.63
N VAL A 134 7.07 1.08 4.71
CA VAL A 134 8.21 1.63 3.95
C VAL A 134 9.51 0.93 4.32
N ALA A 135 9.77 0.73 5.62
CA ALA A 135 10.96 0.03 6.10
C ALA A 135 10.99 -1.43 5.61
N GLY A 136 9.84 -2.10 5.61
CA GLY A 136 9.72 -3.47 5.09
C GLY A 136 10.03 -3.56 3.61
N ARG A 137 9.54 -2.61 2.81
CA ARG A 137 9.84 -2.54 1.37
C ARG A 137 11.31 -2.25 1.09
N LEU A 138 11.91 -1.37 1.89
CA LEU A 138 13.35 -1.11 1.78
C LEU A 138 14.16 -2.38 2.06
N GLN A 139 13.76 -3.17 3.05
CA GLN A 139 14.41 -4.44 3.38
C GLN A 139 14.29 -5.44 2.23
N VAL A 140 13.11 -5.57 1.63
CA VAL A 140 12.90 -6.44 0.46
C VAL A 140 13.76 -6.00 -0.72
N THR A 141 13.79 -4.70 -1.01
CA THR A 141 14.64 -4.13 -2.07
C THR A 141 16.12 -4.40 -1.82
N ARG A 142 16.56 -4.25 -0.58
CA ARG A 142 17.94 -4.58 -0.17
C ARG A 142 18.30 -6.03 -0.45
N LEU A 143 17.41 -6.96 -0.11
CA LEU A 143 17.62 -8.40 -0.36
C LEU A 143 17.70 -8.69 -1.86
N HIS A 144 16.88 -8.06 -2.69
CA HIS A 144 16.94 -8.18 -4.15
C HIS A 144 18.26 -7.66 -4.69
N LEU A 145 18.81 -6.56 -4.19
CA LEU A 145 20.12 -6.04 -4.57
C LEU A 145 21.22 -7.02 -4.22
N ILE A 146 21.19 -7.62 -3.04
CA ILE A 146 22.15 -8.63 -2.62
C ILE A 146 22.11 -9.84 -3.56
N ASP A 147 20.92 -10.33 -3.89
CA ASP A 147 20.75 -11.48 -4.79
C ASP A 147 21.18 -11.19 -6.21
N THR A 148 21.06 -9.94 -6.66
CA THR A 148 21.50 -9.51 -8.00
C THR A 148 23.01 -9.32 -8.11
N TYR A 149 23.63 -8.61 -7.15
CA TYR A 149 25.04 -8.28 -7.18
C TYR A 149 25.93 -9.27 -6.44
N TRP A 150 25.35 -10.11 -5.57
CA TRP A 150 26.06 -11.17 -4.82
C TRP A 150 25.25 -12.46 -4.80
N PRO A 151 25.13 -13.15 -5.95
CA PRO A 151 24.32 -14.38 -6.02
C PRO A 151 24.73 -15.44 -4.99
N VAL A 152 23.78 -16.29 -4.60
CA VAL A 152 23.97 -17.38 -3.62
C VAL A 152 25.16 -18.27 -3.98
N ALA A 153 25.34 -18.60 -5.26
CA ALA A 153 26.47 -19.37 -5.76
C ALA A 153 27.84 -18.75 -5.44
N LYS A 154 27.95 -17.43 -5.54
CA LYS A 154 29.18 -16.69 -5.17
C LYS A 154 29.38 -16.64 -3.66
N ARG A 155 28.30 -16.52 -2.90
CA ARG A 155 28.37 -16.53 -1.43
C ARG A 155 28.82 -17.90 -0.89
N ALA A 156 28.35 -18.98 -1.50
CA ALA A 156 28.73 -20.32 -1.11
C ALA A 156 30.17 -20.71 -1.51
N GLY A 157 30.73 -20.07 -2.54
CA GLY A 157 32.09 -20.29 -3.00
C GLY A 157 33.14 -19.39 -2.35
N ALA A 158 32.69 -18.49 -1.53
CA ALA A 158 33.55 -17.61 -0.74
C ALA A 158 33.87 -18.27 0.61
#